data_ebf03710ddba0eb382687100f49160b9
#
_entry.id   ebf03710ddba0eb382687100f49160b9
#
_cell.length_a   1.000
_cell.length_b   1.000
_cell.length_c   1.000
_cell.angle_alpha   90.00
_cell.angle_beta   90.00
_cell.angle_gamma   90.00
#
_symmetry.space_group_name_H-M   'P 1'
#
loop_
_entity.id
_entity.type
_entity.pdbx_description
1 polymer ?
#
loop_
_entity_poly.entity_id
_entity_poly.type
_entity_poly.pdbx_seq_one_letter_code
_entity_poly.pdbx_strand_id
1 'polypeptide(L)'
;MCIRDSKPRLTTASRDHSQIADTVLGIIARICAEPGLEPYKVELKYDPVFSESCGCGTGKSADPNRVVADIMEDYRNALNYEEYVNHMENEIAADPAPGNVHNVLKKYCPGNAMICLTEELNRYFHGQDDSLPAFTGFGDMRVFLSTFEGRSDEGTVFPAARLIPQLENSFGANNTLFIIPLHFQDTVHGYFITHYVLDEHHNERLYTFCTSLNRCLETMCAHEPVSYT
;
A
#
# COMPACT_ATOMS: atom_id res chain seq x y z
N MET A 1 9.96 -9.43 -6.72
CA MET A 1 10.41 -10.67 -6.05
C MET A 1 11.77 -10.40 -5.43
N CYS A 2 11.87 -10.37 -4.13
CA CYS A 2 13.14 -10.14 -3.44
C CYS A 2 13.94 -11.45 -3.43
N ILE A 3 15.16 -11.42 -3.93
CA ILE A 3 16.04 -12.62 -3.99
C ILE A 3 16.34 -13.15 -2.58
N ARG A 4 16.17 -12.32 -1.54
CA ARG A 4 16.36 -12.73 -0.14
C ARG A 4 15.26 -13.66 0.38
N ASP A 5 14.09 -13.65 -0.25
CA ASP A 5 12.89 -14.39 0.19
C ASP A 5 12.81 -15.78 -0.49
N SER A 6 13.80 -16.11 -1.32
CA SER A 6 13.86 -17.43 -1.97
C SER A 6 14.22 -18.53 -0.96
N LYS A 7 13.58 -19.70 -1.12
CA LYS A 7 13.90 -20.90 -0.35
C LYS A 7 14.37 -22.01 -1.30
N PRO A 8 15.60 -22.52 -1.19
CA PRO A 8 16.65 -22.09 -0.25
C PRO A 8 17.14 -20.66 -0.49
N ARG A 9 17.64 -20.01 0.55
CA ARG A 9 18.15 -18.63 0.45
C ARG A 9 19.30 -18.56 -0.54
N LEU A 10 19.18 -17.64 -1.51
CA LEU A 10 20.19 -17.47 -2.55
C LEU A 10 21.39 -16.68 -2.03
N THR A 11 22.57 -17.16 -2.40
CA THR A 11 23.80 -16.36 -2.29
C THR A 11 23.69 -15.16 -3.21
N THR A 12 23.93 -13.98 -2.69
CA THR A 12 23.74 -12.71 -3.41
C THR A 12 24.81 -11.70 -3.02
N ALA A 13 24.87 -10.60 -3.73
CA ALA A 13 25.59 -9.41 -3.32
C ALA A 13 24.63 -8.48 -2.59
N SER A 14 24.91 -8.16 -1.34
CA SER A 14 24.11 -7.21 -0.56
C SER A 14 24.45 -5.80 -0.96
N ARG A 15 23.41 -4.98 -1.13
CA ARG A 15 23.52 -3.53 -1.25
C ARG A 15 23.15 -2.92 0.08
N ASP A 16 24.01 -2.05 0.58
CA ASP A 16 23.62 -1.18 1.69
C ASP A 16 22.72 -0.06 1.14
N HIS A 17 21.42 -0.19 1.38
CA HIS A 17 20.43 0.79 0.92
C HIS A 17 20.62 2.15 1.60
N SER A 18 21.09 2.18 2.84
CA SER A 18 21.39 3.44 3.53
C SER A 18 22.55 4.15 2.85
N GLN A 19 23.62 3.43 2.53
CA GLN A 19 24.77 3.99 1.80
C GLN A 19 24.37 4.52 0.42
N ILE A 20 23.47 3.80 -0.30
CA ILE A 20 22.94 4.27 -1.59
C ILE A 20 22.17 5.56 -1.40
N ALA A 21 21.24 5.61 -0.42
CA ALA A 21 20.43 6.79 -0.16
C ALA A 21 21.28 8.00 0.23
N ASP A 22 22.24 7.84 1.14
CA ASP A 22 23.15 8.91 1.56
C ASP A 22 23.98 9.44 0.40
N THR A 23 24.47 8.53 -0.47
CA THR A 23 25.24 8.90 -1.65
C THR A 23 24.38 9.70 -2.63
N VAL A 24 23.17 9.24 -2.91
CA VAL A 24 22.23 9.93 -3.82
C VAL A 24 21.86 11.31 -3.28
N LEU A 25 21.50 11.40 -1.99
CA LEU A 25 21.19 12.67 -1.35
C LEU A 25 22.37 13.62 -1.36
N GLY A 26 23.58 13.12 -1.11
CA GLY A 26 24.81 13.90 -1.22
C GLY A 26 25.05 14.44 -2.64
N ILE A 27 24.79 13.64 -3.67
CA ILE A 27 24.88 14.05 -5.07
C ILE A 27 23.87 15.15 -5.36
N ILE A 28 22.61 14.96 -4.97
CA ILE A 28 21.54 15.95 -5.18
C ILE A 28 21.89 17.27 -4.51
N ALA A 29 22.33 17.23 -3.25
CA ALA A 29 22.73 18.43 -2.51
C ALA A 29 23.85 19.21 -3.22
N ARG A 30 24.85 18.50 -3.77
CA ARG A 30 25.94 19.13 -4.53
C ARG A 30 25.46 19.74 -5.85
N ILE A 31 24.60 19.05 -6.58
CA ILE A 31 24.04 19.59 -7.84
C ILE A 31 23.23 20.86 -7.55
N CYS A 32 22.48 20.89 -6.46
CA CYS A 32 21.71 22.07 -6.06
C CYS A 32 22.61 23.23 -5.62
N ALA A 33 23.76 22.94 -5.00
CA ALA A 33 24.70 23.96 -4.53
C ALA A 33 25.60 24.52 -5.66
N GLU A 34 25.92 23.71 -6.67
CA GLU A 34 26.81 24.04 -7.77
C GLU A 34 26.14 23.80 -9.13
N PRO A 35 25.25 24.71 -9.58
CA PRO A 35 24.64 24.62 -10.91
C PRO A 35 25.68 24.63 -12.01
N GLY A 36 25.84 23.53 -12.73
CA GLY A 36 26.85 23.35 -13.78
C GLY A 36 27.94 22.33 -13.44
N LEU A 37 27.78 21.62 -12.32
CA LEU A 37 28.65 20.49 -11.99
C LEU A 37 28.59 19.44 -13.11
N GLU A 38 29.76 19.04 -13.63
CA GLU A 38 29.83 17.98 -14.63
C GLU A 38 29.37 16.62 -14.03
N PRO A 39 28.73 15.79 -14.86
CA PRO A 39 28.32 14.44 -14.42
C PRO A 39 29.56 13.63 -13.97
N TYR A 40 29.45 13.03 -12.80
CA TYR A 40 30.48 12.14 -12.27
C TYR A 40 29.88 10.79 -11.83
N LYS A 41 30.72 9.76 -11.87
CA LYS A 41 30.32 8.39 -11.51
C LYS A 41 30.77 8.09 -10.08
N VAL A 42 29.85 7.53 -9.29
CA VAL A 42 30.16 6.98 -7.96
C VAL A 42 30.03 5.48 -8.01
N GLU A 43 31.06 4.77 -7.58
CA GLU A 43 31.08 3.32 -7.48
C GLU A 43 30.87 2.92 -6.02
N LEU A 44 29.79 2.17 -5.79
CA LEU A 44 29.49 1.60 -4.47
C LEU A 44 29.97 0.15 -4.43
N LYS A 45 30.55 -0.23 -3.30
CA LYS A 45 30.96 -1.61 -3.06
C LYS A 45 29.78 -2.48 -2.67
N TYR A 46 29.83 -3.73 -3.07
CA TYR A 46 28.87 -4.75 -2.69
C TYR A 46 29.55 -5.77 -1.79
N ASP A 47 28.87 -6.16 -0.72
CA ASP A 47 29.33 -7.23 0.14
C ASP A 47 28.67 -8.55 -0.29
N PRO A 48 29.44 -9.63 -0.51
CA PRO A 48 28.88 -10.93 -0.81
C PRO A 48 28.21 -11.51 0.44
N VAL A 49 26.93 -11.88 0.28
CA VAL A 49 26.17 -12.59 1.32
C VAL A 49 26.05 -14.05 0.89
N PHE A 50 26.82 -14.90 1.54
CA PHE A 50 26.78 -16.34 1.30
C PHE A 50 25.60 -16.95 2.05
N SER A 51 24.80 -17.74 1.34
CA SER A 51 23.60 -18.39 1.86
C SER A 51 23.53 -19.85 1.43
N GLU A 52 22.40 -20.49 1.69
CA GLU A 52 22.20 -21.93 1.48
C GLU A 52 22.48 -22.40 0.05
N SER A 53 22.21 -21.57 -0.96
CA SER A 53 22.34 -21.95 -2.37
C SER A 53 23.77 -22.19 -2.85
N CYS A 54 24.79 -21.63 -2.18
CA CYS A 54 26.19 -21.89 -2.56
C CYS A 54 26.81 -23.07 -1.81
N GLY A 55 26.14 -23.58 -0.78
CA GLY A 55 26.72 -24.57 0.12
C GLY A 55 27.88 -24.06 1.00
N CYS A 56 28.20 -22.77 0.92
CA CYS A 56 29.31 -22.13 1.65
C CYS A 56 28.91 -21.72 3.08
N GLY A 57 27.63 -21.75 3.41
CA GLY A 57 27.12 -21.41 4.75
C GLY A 57 27.18 -22.60 5.68
N THR A 58 27.71 -22.40 6.84
CA THR A 58 27.60 -23.14 8.12
C THR A 58 27.35 -24.69 8.12
N GLY A 59 27.70 -25.42 7.09
CA GLY A 59 27.70 -26.91 7.10
C GLY A 59 26.34 -27.60 7.28
N LYS A 60 25.24 -26.87 7.26
CA LYS A 60 23.89 -27.41 7.26
C LYS A 60 23.29 -27.23 5.86
N SER A 61 23.32 -28.27 5.06
CA SER A 61 22.43 -28.41 3.92
C SER A 61 21.01 -28.10 4.40
N ALA A 62 20.29 -27.20 3.70
CA ALA A 62 18.89 -26.99 4.01
C ALA A 62 18.18 -28.35 3.98
N ASP A 63 17.54 -28.74 5.08
CA ASP A 63 16.73 -29.95 5.09
C ASP A 63 15.62 -29.79 4.05
N PRO A 64 15.58 -30.62 2.99
CA PRO A 64 14.58 -30.50 1.95
C PRO A 64 13.14 -30.52 2.49
N ASN A 65 12.90 -31.30 3.56
CA ASN A 65 11.58 -31.38 4.18
C ASN A 65 11.19 -30.06 4.84
N ARG A 66 12.15 -29.37 5.46
CA ARG A 66 11.92 -28.04 6.05
C ARG A 66 11.61 -27.00 4.97
N VAL A 67 12.36 -27.02 3.87
CA VAL A 67 12.12 -26.09 2.74
C VAL A 67 10.71 -26.30 2.17
N VAL A 68 10.29 -27.57 1.99
CA VAL A 68 8.94 -27.89 1.52
C VAL A 68 7.88 -27.43 2.53
N ALA A 69 8.10 -27.65 3.83
CA ALA A 69 7.17 -27.23 4.88
C ALA A 69 7.00 -25.71 4.90
N ASP A 70 8.09 -24.97 4.81
CA ASP A 70 8.09 -23.51 4.78
C ASP A 70 7.33 -22.97 3.52
N ILE A 71 7.56 -23.56 2.33
CA ILE A 71 6.84 -23.21 1.10
C ILE A 71 5.34 -23.49 1.24
N MET A 72 4.99 -24.64 1.82
CA MET A 72 3.58 -25.00 2.03
C MET A 72 2.88 -24.08 3.02
N GLU A 73 3.59 -23.61 4.05
CA GLU A 73 3.06 -22.64 5.01
C GLU A 73 2.82 -21.28 4.33
N ASP A 74 3.80 -20.79 3.55
CA ASP A 74 3.66 -19.53 2.79
C ASP A 74 2.47 -19.59 1.82
N TYR A 75 2.34 -20.71 1.08
CA TYR A 75 1.22 -20.92 0.16
C TYR A 75 -0.13 -20.93 0.89
N ARG A 76 -0.21 -21.61 2.04
CA ARG A 76 -1.44 -21.63 2.86
C ARG A 76 -1.80 -20.24 3.38
N ASN A 77 -0.80 -19.47 3.81
CA ASN A 77 -1.01 -18.09 4.28
C ASN A 77 -1.52 -17.18 3.16
N ALA A 78 -1.00 -17.34 1.94
CA ALA A 78 -1.48 -16.61 0.77
C ALA A 78 -2.94 -16.96 0.45
N LEU A 79 -3.30 -18.25 0.40
CA LEU A 79 -4.68 -18.68 0.16
C LEU A 79 -5.65 -18.19 1.23
N ASN A 80 -5.28 -18.27 2.50
CA ASN A 80 -6.12 -17.78 3.59
C ASN A 80 -6.37 -16.27 3.47
N TYR A 81 -5.36 -15.52 3.01
CA TYR A 81 -5.52 -14.09 2.82
C TYR A 81 -6.42 -13.75 1.60
N GLU A 82 -6.29 -14.48 0.50
CA GLU A 82 -7.19 -14.34 -0.64
C GLU A 82 -8.64 -14.65 -0.24
N GLU A 83 -8.87 -15.72 0.51
CA GLU A 83 -10.19 -16.08 1.03
C GLU A 83 -10.75 -14.97 1.93
N TYR A 84 -9.92 -14.42 2.81
CA TYR A 84 -10.29 -13.31 3.68
C TYR A 84 -10.75 -12.07 2.88
N VAL A 85 -10.02 -11.71 1.84
CA VAL A 85 -10.36 -10.58 0.97
C VAL A 85 -11.59 -10.87 0.10
N ASN A 86 -11.76 -12.10 -0.40
CA ASN A 86 -12.96 -12.52 -1.12
C ASN A 86 -14.23 -12.44 -0.24
N HIS A 87 -14.12 -12.73 1.06
CA HIS A 87 -15.24 -12.51 1.98
C HIS A 87 -15.61 -11.04 2.08
N MET A 88 -14.65 -10.13 2.14
CA MET A 88 -14.89 -8.69 2.09
C MET A 88 -15.64 -8.28 0.82
N GLU A 89 -15.20 -8.72 -0.35
CA GLU A 89 -15.87 -8.42 -1.62
C GLU A 89 -17.32 -8.93 -1.63
N ASN A 90 -17.55 -10.14 -1.14
CA ASN A 90 -18.89 -10.73 -1.08
C ASN A 90 -19.82 -9.99 -0.10
N GLU A 91 -19.33 -9.60 1.08
CA GLU A 91 -20.11 -8.81 2.05
C GLU A 91 -20.52 -7.44 1.45
N ILE A 92 -19.61 -6.79 0.70
CA ILE A 92 -19.89 -5.51 0.03
C ILE A 92 -20.84 -5.71 -1.16
N ALA A 93 -20.65 -6.75 -1.95
CA ALA A 93 -21.53 -7.04 -3.09
C ALA A 93 -22.98 -7.36 -2.65
N ALA A 94 -23.14 -7.95 -1.47
CA ALA A 94 -24.46 -8.24 -0.92
C ALA A 94 -25.24 -6.98 -0.50
N ASP A 95 -24.53 -5.95 -0.03
CA ASP A 95 -25.10 -4.64 0.33
C ASP A 95 -24.08 -3.53 0.06
N PRO A 96 -24.09 -2.93 -1.13
CA PRO A 96 -23.14 -1.91 -1.54
C PRO A 96 -23.43 -0.50 -0.97
N ALA A 97 -24.42 -0.39 -0.06
CA ALA A 97 -24.70 0.90 0.57
C ALA A 97 -23.47 1.44 1.34
N PRO A 98 -23.19 2.75 1.25
CA PRO A 98 -21.95 3.34 1.80
C PRO A 98 -21.72 3.04 3.28
N GLY A 99 -22.79 3.03 4.09
CA GLY A 99 -22.68 2.72 5.51
C GLY A 99 -22.27 1.27 5.78
N ASN A 100 -22.76 0.31 4.99
CA ASN A 100 -22.34 -1.09 5.09
C ASN A 100 -20.89 -1.25 4.60
N VAL A 101 -20.56 -0.64 3.46
CA VAL A 101 -19.20 -0.69 2.91
C VAL A 101 -18.19 -0.14 3.91
N HIS A 102 -18.48 0.99 4.55
CA HIS A 102 -17.63 1.54 5.60
C HIS A 102 -17.41 0.53 6.75
N ASN A 103 -18.48 -0.11 7.23
CA ASN A 103 -18.39 -1.09 8.33
C ASN A 103 -17.60 -2.35 7.91
N VAL A 104 -17.82 -2.83 6.71
CA VAL A 104 -17.09 -3.98 6.16
C VAL A 104 -15.63 -3.63 6.00
N LEU A 105 -15.30 -2.50 5.38
CA LEU A 105 -13.91 -2.05 5.21
C LEU A 105 -13.22 -1.84 6.57
N LYS A 106 -13.91 -1.34 7.58
CA LYS A 106 -13.37 -1.21 8.94
C LYS A 106 -12.96 -2.55 9.55
N LYS A 107 -13.70 -3.61 9.23
CA LYS A 107 -13.41 -4.99 9.69
C LYS A 107 -12.20 -5.59 8.97
N TYR A 108 -12.04 -5.31 7.67
CA TYR A 108 -11.06 -5.97 6.81
C TYR A 108 -9.82 -5.10 6.52
N CYS A 109 -9.89 -3.80 6.73
CA CYS A 109 -8.77 -2.89 6.48
C CYS A 109 -7.57 -3.23 7.37
N PRO A 110 -6.35 -3.25 6.83
CA PRO A 110 -5.14 -3.38 7.63
C PRO A 110 -5.09 -2.33 8.75
N GLY A 111 -4.50 -2.69 9.88
CA GLY A 111 -4.21 -1.70 10.94
C GLY A 111 -3.27 -0.61 10.44
N ASN A 112 -3.36 0.58 11.03
CA ASN A 112 -2.57 1.76 10.64
C ASN A 112 -2.67 2.10 9.15
N ALA A 113 -3.90 2.23 8.68
CA ALA A 113 -4.22 2.59 7.31
C ALA A 113 -5.31 3.67 7.23
N MET A 114 -5.41 4.32 6.08
CA MET A 114 -6.40 5.35 5.79
C MET A 114 -6.86 5.22 4.33
N ILE A 115 -8.16 5.33 4.11
CA ILE A 115 -8.78 5.43 2.78
C ILE A 115 -9.26 6.85 2.62
N CYS A 116 -8.71 7.55 1.64
CA CYS A 116 -9.13 8.90 1.26
C CYS A 116 -9.81 8.85 -0.11
N LEU A 117 -11.04 9.31 -0.19
CA LEU A 117 -11.80 9.42 -1.45
C LEU A 117 -11.91 10.89 -1.87
N THR A 118 -12.12 11.14 -3.16
CA THR A 118 -12.46 12.48 -3.64
C THR A 118 -13.76 12.93 -3.00
N GLU A 119 -13.88 14.21 -2.68
CA GLU A 119 -15.09 14.74 -2.02
C GLU A 119 -16.31 14.58 -2.92
N GLU A 120 -16.13 14.72 -4.22
CA GLU A 120 -17.20 14.52 -5.22
C GLU A 120 -17.72 13.09 -5.20
N LEU A 121 -16.84 12.09 -5.17
CA LEU A 121 -17.21 10.68 -5.10
C LEU A 121 -17.93 10.36 -3.77
N ASN A 122 -17.43 10.93 -2.67
CA ASN A 122 -18.05 10.75 -1.37
C ASN A 122 -19.47 11.33 -1.33
N ARG A 123 -19.70 12.51 -1.93
CA ARG A 123 -21.04 13.11 -2.05
C ARG A 123 -21.97 12.25 -2.91
N TYR A 124 -21.48 11.71 -4.02
CA TYR A 124 -22.23 10.77 -4.85
C TYR A 124 -22.68 9.56 -4.04
N PHE A 125 -21.79 8.93 -3.29
CA PHE A 125 -22.12 7.77 -2.46
C PHE A 125 -23.18 8.06 -1.38
N HIS A 126 -23.28 9.31 -0.93
CA HIS A 126 -24.28 9.74 0.03
C HIS A 126 -25.55 10.32 -0.61
N GLY A 127 -25.72 10.16 -1.92
CA GLY A 127 -26.89 10.64 -2.66
C GLY A 127 -27.03 12.17 -2.69
N GLN A 128 -25.91 12.89 -2.55
CA GLN A 128 -25.88 14.36 -2.62
C GLN A 128 -25.67 14.87 -4.06
N ASP A 129 -25.13 14.02 -4.92
CA ASP A 129 -24.95 14.26 -6.34
C ASP A 129 -25.70 13.19 -7.15
N ASP A 130 -26.42 13.59 -8.20
CA ASP A 130 -27.29 12.72 -9.00
C ASP A 130 -26.54 11.82 -10.00
N SER A 131 -25.26 12.08 -10.23
CA SER A 131 -24.45 11.33 -11.19
C SER A 131 -23.03 11.12 -10.69
N LEU A 132 -22.42 10.00 -11.13
CA LEU A 132 -21.02 9.74 -10.84
C LEU A 132 -20.16 10.87 -11.42
N PRO A 133 -19.33 11.54 -10.59
CA PRO A 133 -18.52 12.66 -11.06
C PRO A 133 -17.43 12.18 -12.03
N ALA A 134 -17.23 12.95 -13.10
CA ALA A 134 -16.05 12.75 -13.94
C ALA A 134 -14.81 13.25 -13.18
N PHE A 135 -13.75 12.45 -13.19
CA PHE A 135 -12.50 12.87 -12.57
C PHE A 135 -11.88 14.05 -13.33
N THR A 136 -11.78 15.19 -12.69
CA THR A 136 -11.22 16.42 -13.25
C THR A 136 -9.87 16.81 -12.61
N GLY A 137 -9.36 15.96 -11.74
CA GLY A 137 -8.15 16.19 -10.97
C GLY A 137 -8.41 16.05 -9.47
N PHE A 138 -7.37 16.06 -8.67
CA PHE A 138 -7.50 16.03 -7.22
C PHE A 138 -7.85 17.44 -6.70
N GLY A 139 -9.11 17.62 -6.29
CA GLY A 139 -9.59 18.79 -5.55
C GLY A 139 -9.50 18.56 -4.04
N ASP A 140 -10.64 18.58 -3.37
CA ASP A 140 -10.74 18.22 -1.97
C ASP A 140 -10.90 16.71 -1.81
N MET A 141 -10.28 16.20 -0.76
CA MET A 141 -10.33 14.80 -0.37
C MET A 141 -11.05 14.66 0.96
N ARG A 142 -11.71 13.53 1.15
CA ARG A 142 -12.31 13.18 2.43
C ARG A 142 -11.70 11.87 2.97
N VAL A 143 -11.42 11.85 4.25
CA VAL A 143 -11.08 10.60 4.94
C VAL A 143 -12.34 9.76 5.06
N PHE A 144 -12.44 8.72 4.24
CA PHE A 144 -13.56 7.78 4.26
C PHE A 144 -13.45 6.79 5.42
N LEU A 145 -12.25 6.28 5.67
CA LEU A 145 -11.96 5.35 6.76
C LEU A 145 -10.55 5.61 7.31
N SER A 146 -10.39 5.51 8.63
CA SER A 146 -9.07 5.56 9.27
C SER A 146 -8.97 4.49 10.36
N THR A 147 -7.93 3.67 10.29
CA THR A 147 -7.56 2.69 11.31
C THR A 147 -6.26 3.06 12.03
N PHE A 148 -5.73 4.26 11.81
CA PHE A 148 -4.55 4.75 12.55
C PHE A 148 -4.88 4.91 14.03
N GLU A 149 -4.10 4.28 14.88
CA GLU A 149 -4.27 4.34 16.34
C GLU A 149 -4.16 5.78 16.86
N GLY A 150 -5.07 6.13 17.76
CA GLY A 150 -5.09 7.45 18.41
C GLY A 150 -5.54 8.61 17.52
N ARG A 151 -6.06 8.35 16.32
CA ARG A 151 -6.58 9.35 15.38
C ARG A 151 -8.08 9.18 15.14
N SER A 152 -8.76 10.29 15.05
CA SER A 152 -10.18 10.37 14.66
C SER A 152 -10.31 11.33 13.47
N ASP A 153 -9.76 10.90 12.33
CA ASP A 153 -9.75 11.72 11.10
C ASP A 153 -10.94 11.43 10.17
N GLU A 154 -11.74 10.39 10.46
CA GLU A 154 -12.87 10.00 9.62
C GLU A 154 -13.85 11.18 9.39
N GLY A 155 -14.24 11.37 8.14
CA GLY A 155 -15.10 12.48 7.72
C GLY A 155 -14.37 13.81 7.51
N THR A 156 -13.09 13.93 7.84
CA THR A 156 -12.32 15.16 7.62
C THR A 156 -12.12 15.43 6.15
N VAL A 157 -12.46 16.67 5.72
CA VAL A 157 -12.21 17.16 4.36
C VAL A 157 -10.92 17.99 4.36
N PHE A 158 -10.09 17.78 3.35
CA PHE A 158 -8.81 18.48 3.21
C PHE A 158 -8.39 18.58 1.74
N PRO A 159 -7.63 19.63 1.36
CA PRO A 159 -7.12 19.75 0.01
C PRO A 159 -6.10 18.64 -0.29
N ALA A 160 -6.20 18.01 -1.46
CA ALA A 160 -5.34 16.90 -1.89
C ALA A 160 -3.84 17.23 -1.84
N ALA A 161 -3.48 18.51 -2.00
CA ALA A 161 -2.09 18.95 -1.90
C ALA A 161 -1.44 18.67 -0.53
N ARG A 162 -2.23 18.40 0.51
CA ARG A 162 -1.73 18.02 1.83
C ARG A 162 -1.47 16.53 1.96
N LEU A 163 -1.93 15.71 1.04
CA LEU A 163 -1.86 14.24 1.02
C LEU A 163 -2.53 13.55 2.22
N ILE A 164 -2.32 14.05 3.43
CA ILE A 164 -2.85 13.50 4.67
C ILE A 164 -3.27 14.65 5.59
N PRO A 165 -4.45 14.58 6.25
CA PRO A 165 -4.82 15.55 7.26
C PRO A 165 -3.77 15.59 8.37
N GLN A 166 -3.33 16.77 8.76
CA GLN A 166 -2.38 16.96 9.87
C GLN A 166 -1.08 16.14 9.77
N LEU A 167 -0.55 15.98 8.56
CA LEU A 167 0.70 15.23 8.31
C LEU A 167 1.83 15.64 9.26
N GLU A 168 1.94 16.94 9.55
CA GLU A 168 2.98 17.55 10.38
C GLU A 168 2.96 17.04 11.83
N ASN A 169 1.80 16.63 12.34
CA ASN A 169 1.60 16.24 13.73
C ASN A 169 1.53 14.72 13.95
N SER A 170 1.60 13.93 12.90
CA SER A 170 1.03 12.58 12.95
C SER A 170 2.05 11.47 12.85
N PHE A 171 3.20 11.74 12.30
CA PHE A 171 4.17 10.69 12.03
C PHE A 171 5.50 11.09 12.65
N GLY A 172 5.98 10.29 13.61
CA GLY A 172 7.33 10.45 14.13
C GLY A 172 8.37 10.42 13.00
N ALA A 173 9.54 11.00 13.24
CA ALA A 173 10.56 11.28 12.23
C ALA A 173 11.07 10.07 11.40
N ASN A 174 10.64 8.85 11.70
CA ASN A 174 11.16 7.62 11.08
C ASN A 174 10.08 6.73 10.46
N ASN A 175 8.91 7.26 10.13
CA ASN A 175 7.83 6.46 9.54
C ASN A 175 7.83 6.57 8.02
N THR A 176 7.86 5.44 7.35
CA THR A 176 7.64 5.35 5.90
C THR A 176 6.19 5.02 5.63
N LEU A 177 5.56 5.80 4.76
CA LEU A 177 4.19 5.60 4.34
C LEU A 177 4.16 5.16 2.88
N PHE A 178 3.28 4.22 2.57
CA PHE A 178 2.84 3.95 1.21
C PHE A 178 1.57 4.72 0.92
N ILE A 179 1.54 5.41 -0.21
CA ILE A 179 0.36 6.04 -0.78
C ILE A 179 0.08 5.34 -2.10
N ILE A 180 -1.04 4.66 -2.18
CA ILE A 180 -1.42 3.83 -3.32
C ILE A 180 -2.67 4.42 -3.94
N PRO A 181 -2.65 4.83 -5.22
CA PRO A 181 -3.83 5.36 -5.88
C PRO A 181 -4.92 4.30 -6.00
N LEU A 182 -6.14 4.70 -5.73
CA LEU A 182 -7.35 3.91 -5.95
C LEU A 182 -7.98 4.41 -7.24
N HIS A 183 -8.00 3.56 -8.26
CA HIS A 183 -8.51 3.94 -9.57
C HIS A 183 -9.07 2.74 -10.33
N PHE A 184 -9.99 3.02 -11.23
CA PHE A 184 -10.46 2.08 -12.24
C PHE A 184 -10.40 2.72 -13.60
N GLN A 185 -9.70 2.09 -14.54
CA GLN A 185 -9.41 2.67 -15.84
C GLN A 185 -8.89 4.11 -15.71
N ASP A 186 -9.58 5.08 -16.30
CA ASP A 186 -9.19 6.48 -16.28
C ASP A 186 -9.83 7.28 -15.13
N THR A 187 -10.64 6.62 -14.28
CA THR A 187 -11.31 7.25 -13.14
C THR A 187 -10.53 7.01 -11.87
N VAL A 188 -10.14 8.10 -11.19
CA VAL A 188 -9.45 8.02 -9.90
C VAL A 188 -10.47 8.24 -8.79
N HIS A 189 -10.56 7.30 -7.87
CA HIS A 189 -11.45 7.34 -6.72
C HIS A 189 -10.84 8.05 -5.52
N GLY A 190 -9.51 7.95 -5.40
CA GLY A 190 -8.77 8.49 -4.27
C GLY A 190 -7.44 7.77 -4.07
N TYR A 191 -7.08 7.55 -2.82
CA TYR A 191 -5.87 6.80 -2.47
C TYR A 191 -5.98 6.10 -1.11
N PHE A 192 -5.22 5.03 -0.99
CA PHE A 192 -5.02 4.27 0.22
C PHE A 192 -3.65 4.60 0.81
N ILE A 193 -3.59 4.81 2.11
CA ILE A 193 -2.37 5.12 2.84
C ILE A 193 -2.16 4.08 3.91
N THR A 194 -0.94 3.58 4.05
CA THR A 194 -0.58 2.66 5.14
C THR A 194 0.87 2.84 5.54
N HIS A 195 1.20 2.43 6.76
CA HIS A 195 2.59 2.32 7.18
C HIS A 195 3.29 1.20 6.42
N TYR A 196 4.53 1.45 6.04
CA TYR A 196 5.40 0.39 5.56
C TYR A 196 5.78 -0.52 6.72
N VAL A 197 5.51 -1.79 6.57
CA VAL A 197 5.94 -2.84 7.50
C VAL A 197 6.92 -3.75 6.76
N LEU A 198 8.07 -4.00 7.37
CA LEU A 198 9.09 -4.91 6.83
C LEU A 198 8.67 -6.36 7.09
N ASP A 199 7.68 -6.85 6.35
CA ASP A 199 7.20 -8.22 6.37
C ASP A 199 7.36 -8.81 4.97
N GLU A 200 7.77 -10.07 4.89
CA GLU A 200 8.03 -10.78 3.61
C GLU A 200 6.80 -10.80 2.69
N HIS A 201 5.61 -10.87 3.28
CA HIS A 201 4.33 -10.93 2.53
C HIS A 201 3.55 -9.62 2.49
N HIS A 202 4.07 -8.54 3.10
CA HIS A 202 3.35 -7.29 3.23
C HIS A 202 2.93 -6.72 1.86
N ASN A 203 3.85 -6.70 0.90
CA ASN A 203 3.58 -6.15 -0.43
C ASN A 203 2.52 -6.95 -1.21
N GLU A 204 2.53 -8.28 -1.10
CA GLU A 204 1.56 -9.15 -1.76
C GLU A 204 0.16 -8.95 -1.18
N ARG A 205 0.05 -8.95 0.16
CA ARG A 205 -1.20 -8.69 0.87
C ARG A 205 -1.74 -7.31 0.57
N LEU A 206 -0.88 -6.30 0.56
CA LEU A 206 -1.25 -4.93 0.27
C LEU A 206 -1.78 -4.79 -1.17
N TYR A 207 -1.10 -5.41 -2.14
CA TYR A 207 -1.55 -5.42 -3.53
C TYR A 207 -2.91 -6.11 -3.68
N THR A 208 -3.10 -7.29 -3.09
CA THR A 208 -4.37 -8.02 -3.12
C THR A 208 -5.49 -7.20 -2.50
N PHE A 209 -5.25 -6.61 -1.31
CA PHE A 209 -6.23 -5.74 -0.65
C PHE A 209 -6.62 -4.54 -1.51
N CYS A 210 -5.65 -3.79 -2.05
CA CYS A 210 -5.93 -2.61 -2.87
C CYS A 210 -6.67 -2.96 -4.17
N THR A 211 -6.36 -4.12 -4.77
CA THR A 211 -7.08 -4.61 -5.95
C THR A 211 -8.54 -4.88 -5.63
N SER A 212 -8.81 -5.55 -4.52
CA SER A 212 -10.17 -5.83 -4.08
C SER A 212 -10.90 -4.57 -3.62
N LEU A 213 -10.22 -3.65 -2.93
CA LEU A 213 -10.78 -2.36 -2.57
C LEU A 213 -11.25 -1.57 -3.81
N ASN A 214 -10.45 -1.55 -4.88
CA ASN A 214 -10.85 -0.93 -6.14
C ASN A 214 -12.13 -1.55 -6.69
N ARG A 215 -12.24 -2.89 -6.73
CA ARG A 215 -13.46 -3.59 -7.16
C ARG A 215 -14.67 -3.26 -6.29
N CYS A 216 -14.48 -3.12 -4.98
CA CYS A 216 -15.54 -2.70 -4.07
C CYS A 216 -16.04 -1.29 -4.38
N LEU A 217 -15.13 -0.35 -4.62
CA LEU A 217 -15.48 1.02 -5.00
C LEU A 217 -16.22 1.07 -6.34
N GLU A 218 -15.83 0.26 -7.31
CA GLU A 218 -16.55 0.11 -8.58
C GLU A 218 -17.96 -0.45 -8.38
N THR A 219 -18.12 -1.44 -7.52
CA THR A 219 -19.43 -2.00 -7.18
C THR A 219 -20.35 -0.92 -6.60
N MET A 220 -19.81 -0.06 -5.72
CA MET A 220 -20.54 1.10 -5.21
C MET A 220 -20.90 2.12 -6.31
N CYS A 221 -19.97 2.38 -7.23
CA CYS A 221 -20.21 3.30 -8.36
C CYS A 221 -21.25 2.76 -9.34
N ALA A 222 -21.31 1.44 -9.53
CA ALA A 222 -22.31 0.81 -10.40
C ALA A 222 -23.70 0.71 -9.77
N HIS A 223 -23.78 0.87 -8.45
CA HIS A 223 -25.04 0.80 -7.73
C HIS A 223 -25.68 2.20 -7.74
N GLU A 224 -26.73 2.37 -8.56
CA GLU A 224 -27.49 3.64 -8.56
C GLU A 224 -28.02 3.93 -7.16
N PRO A 225 -27.74 5.09 -6.57
CA PRO A 225 -28.33 5.47 -5.29
C PRO A 225 -29.85 5.46 -5.43
N VAL A 226 -30.52 4.58 -4.70
CA VAL A 226 -31.99 4.54 -4.67
C VAL A 226 -32.46 5.85 -4.06
N SER A 227 -32.92 6.77 -4.89
CA SER A 227 -33.58 7.97 -4.43
C SER A 227 -34.92 7.57 -3.80
N TYR A 228 -34.96 7.49 -2.48
CA TYR A 228 -36.21 7.43 -1.75
C TYR A 228 -36.89 8.80 -1.89
N THR A 229 -37.74 8.95 -2.92
CA THR A 229 -38.72 10.04 -3.02
C THR A 229 -39.90 9.82 -2.10
#